data_1eec21ef976c549b76b41fc416a760c0
#
_entry.id   1eec21ef976c549b76b41fc416a760c0
#
_cell.length_a   1.000
_cell.length_b   1.000
_cell.length_c   1.000
_cell.angle_alpha   90.00
_cell.angle_beta   90.00
_cell.angle_gamma   90.00
#
_symmetry.space_group_name_H-M   'P 1'
#
loop_
_entity.id
_entity.type
_entity.pdbx_description
1 polymer ?
#
loop_
_entity_poly.entity_id
_entity_poly.type
_entity_poly.pdbx_seq_one_letter_code
_entity_poly.pdbx_strand_id
1 'polypeptide(L)'
;VKFNNQEFPFKVSQTGVVSATLDYSRPNITIPALQDLEWKYIDSLPEIQPTYNDSLWTTADLRKTYNSLRPLTTPVSLYASDYGYHTGTLLFRGTFTATGNETTFYLSTQGGSAFGSSAWLGATFLGSWRGYDAALSGNATFSLPNLVAGKTYTITVVVDNQGLDENWTIGTETMKNPRGILDYKISGRDASAVSWKLAGNLGGEDYQDISRGPLNEGGLWVERLGLHLPGALAAKDAGWKESKGPVADGIAAAGIGFFGAEFTLSMPKGFDIPLSFTFTNGTSGNGTAGSSVPAYRAQLYVNGWQYGKFVSNVGPQTVFPVPEGILDYQGMNYLGVSVWGLDAGATKLAGLDMSVDGVVWSGLGDIGVVEGQKYGARAGAY
;
A
#
# COMPACT_ATOMS: atom_id res chain seq x y z
N VAL A 1 33.26 6.59 37.38
CA VAL A 1 32.70 5.61 36.43
C VAL A 1 31.76 6.36 35.47
N LYS A 2 31.87 6.05 34.19
CA LYS A 2 30.91 6.54 33.19
C LYS A 2 29.94 5.44 32.82
N PHE A 3 28.67 5.79 32.75
CA PHE A 3 27.59 4.97 32.22
C PHE A 3 26.68 5.82 31.34
N ASN A 4 26.42 5.41 30.12
CA ASN A 4 25.68 6.19 29.12
C ASN A 4 26.15 7.65 29.01
N ASN A 5 27.48 7.86 28.92
CA ASN A 5 28.17 9.15 28.85
C ASN A 5 28.03 10.04 30.10
N GLN A 6 27.35 9.63 31.14
CA GLN A 6 27.25 10.33 32.41
C GLN A 6 28.32 9.82 33.39
N GLU A 7 28.93 10.74 34.14
CA GLU A 7 29.88 10.40 35.19
C GLU A 7 29.16 10.19 36.50
N PHE A 8 29.44 9.06 37.17
CA PHE A 8 28.89 8.73 38.47
C PHE A 8 30.03 8.62 39.53
N PRO A 9 29.82 9.14 40.76
CA PRO A 9 30.68 8.85 41.88
C PRO A 9 30.68 7.33 42.12
N PHE A 10 31.83 6.82 42.49
CA PHE A 10 32.00 5.38 42.70
C PHE A 10 32.82 5.11 43.97
N LYS A 11 32.67 3.93 44.52
CA LYS A 11 33.44 3.38 45.63
C LYS A 11 34.22 2.18 45.14
N VAL A 12 35.44 2.04 45.66
CA VAL A 12 36.28 0.86 45.42
C VAL A 12 36.42 0.09 46.74
N SER A 13 36.05 -1.17 46.73
CA SER A 13 36.22 -2.03 47.90
C SER A 13 37.68 -2.40 48.11
N GLN A 14 38.02 -2.97 49.29
CA GLN A 14 39.37 -3.48 49.56
C GLN A 14 39.81 -4.60 48.60
N THR A 15 38.87 -5.29 47.99
CA THR A 15 39.11 -6.34 46.98
C THR A 15 39.16 -5.79 45.55
N GLY A 16 39.11 -4.45 45.35
CA GLY A 16 39.16 -3.82 44.05
C GLY A 16 37.82 -3.78 43.29
N VAL A 17 36.72 -4.17 43.92
CA VAL A 17 35.38 -4.08 43.28
C VAL A 17 34.93 -2.64 43.25
N VAL A 18 34.60 -2.15 42.05
CA VAL A 18 34.03 -0.81 41.79
C VAL A 18 32.52 -0.87 41.86
N SER A 19 31.91 -0.02 42.68
CA SER A 19 30.46 0.13 42.77
C SER A 19 30.04 1.59 42.63
N ALA A 20 28.99 1.84 41.86
CA ALA A 20 28.35 3.16 41.70
C ALA A 20 26.83 2.99 41.84
N THR A 21 26.19 4.01 42.38
CA THR A 21 24.73 4.09 42.43
C THR A 21 24.27 4.97 41.27
N LEU A 22 23.39 4.44 40.43
CA LEU A 22 22.75 5.16 39.35
C LEU A 22 21.42 5.69 39.88
N ASP A 23 21.24 7.01 39.83
CA ASP A 23 19.95 7.64 40.11
C ASP A 23 19.21 7.76 38.76
N TYR A 24 18.39 6.76 38.46
CA TYR A 24 17.63 6.65 37.23
C TYR A 24 16.14 6.81 37.51
N SER A 25 15.53 7.74 36.81
CA SER A 25 14.08 7.85 36.72
C SER A 25 13.62 7.68 35.27
N ARG A 26 12.69 6.76 35.05
CA ARG A 26 12.09 6.58 33.71
C ARG A 26 11.28 7.82 33.36
N PRO A 27 11.52 8.47 32.20
CA PRO A 27 10.73 9.61 31.78
C PRO A 27 9.30 9.19 31.45
N ASN A 28 8.36 10.10 31.67
CA ASN A 28 7.00 9.95 31.16
C ASN A 28 7.00 10.34 29.67
N ILE A 29 6.54 9.43 28.82
CA ILE A 29 6.49 9.63 27.38
C ILE A 29 5.05 9.97 26.99
N THR A 30 4.90 11.08 26.28
CA THR A 30 3.60 11.52 25.73
C THR A 30 3.70 11.45 24.21
N ILE A 31 2.77 10.74 23.60
CA ILE A 31 2.58 10.64 22.16
C ILE A 31 1.16 11.13 21.79
N PRO A 32 0.96 11.72 20.61
CA PRO A 32 -0.36 12.13 20.17
C PRO A 32 -1.26 10.92 19.91
N ALA A 33 -2.54 11.07 20.24
CA ALA A 33 -3.55 10.08 19.87
C ALA A 33 -3.96 10.30 18.42
N LEU A 34 -3.87 9.27 17.58
CA LEU A 34 -4.07 9.41 16.13
C LEU A 34 -5.50 9.82 15.76
N GLN A 35 -6.50 9.48 16.59
CA GLN A 35 -7.88 9.90 16.37
C GLN A 35 -8.12 11.40 16.57
N ASP A 36 -7.20 12.09 17.23
CA ASP A 36 -7.30 13.53 17.53
C ASP A 36 -6.54 14.41 16.51
N LEU A 37 -5.91 13.78 15.51
CA LEU A 37 -5.18 14.49 14.47
C LEU A 37 -6.12 15.18 13.48
N GLU A 38 -5.65 16.27 12.88
CA GLU A 38 -6.31 16.94 11.77
C GLU A 38 -6.10 16.17 10.47
N TRP A 39 -6.95 15.18 10.23
CA TRP A 39 -6.87 14.34 9.05
C TRP A 39 -7.42 15.06 7.82
N LYS A 40 -6.78 14.84 6.69
CA LYS A 40 -7.29 15.16 5.36
C LYS A 40 -7.45 13.90 4.53
N TYR A 41 -8.41 13.93 3.63
CA TYR A 41 -8.80 12.83 2.76
C TYR A 41 -8.72 13.23 1.29
N ILE A 42 -8.31 12.30 0.45
CA ILE A 42 -8.42 12.40 -1.01
C ILE A 42 -8.82 11.05 -1.60
N ASP A 43 -9.67 11.08 -2.64
CA ASP A 43 -9.94 9.90 -3.46
C ASP A 43 -8.68 9.54 -4.26
N SER A 44 -8.23 8.32 -4.13
CA SER A 44 -6.99 7.82 -4.72
C SER A 44 -7.22 6.82 -5.86
N LEU A 45 -8.40 6.84 -6.48
CA LEU A 45 -8.73 6.00 -7.63
C LEU A 45 -9.52 6.78 -8.72
N PRO A 46 -8.99 7.92 -9.22
CA PRO A 46 -9.67 8.65 -10.30
C PRO A 46 -9.73 7.86 -11.61
N GLU A 47 -8.95 6.82 -11.76
CA GLU A 47 -8.86 5.97 -12.94
C GLU A 47 -10.16 5.23 -13.30
N ILE A 48 -11.07 5.08 -12.36
CA ILE A 48 -12.40 4.51 -12.63
C ILE A 48 -13.32 5.51 -13.32
N GLN A 49 -12.99 6.81 -13.30
CA GLN A 49 -13.83 7.82 -13.94
C GLN A 49 -13.76 7.72 -15.47
N PRO A 50 -14.89 7.82 -16.17
CA PRO A 50 -14.91 7.79 -17.64
C PRO A 50 -14.11 8.92 -18.29
N THR A 51 -13.92 10.03 -17.58
CA THR A 51 -13.18 11.21 -18.03
C THR A 51 -11.69 11.15 -17.72
N TYR A 52 -11.23 10.12 -17.04
CA TYR A 52 -9.80 9.98 -16.71
C TYR A 52 -8.98 9.81 -18.00
N ASN A 53 -7.92 10.61 -18.11
CA ASN A 53 -7.03 10.59 -19.25
C ASN A 53 -5.86 9.61 -19.05
N ASP A 54 -5.91 8.47 -19.72
CA ASP A 54 -4.87 7.46 -19.72
C ASP A 54 -3.98 7.50 -20.97
N SER A 55 -3.93 8.63 -21.69
CA SER A 55 -3.20 8.73 -22.95
C SER A 55 -1.69 8.44 -22.80
N LEU A 56 -1.13 8.75 -21.65
CA LEU A 56 0.29 8.54 -21.34
C LEU A 56 0.60 7.16 -20.74
N TRP A 57 -0.42 6.34 -20.46
CA TRP A 57 -0.20 5.00 -19.93
C TRP A 57 0.40 4.07 -20.98
N THR A 58 1.15 3.08 -20.52
CA THR A 58 1.74 2.06 -21.37
C THR A 58 0.64 1.25 -22.08
N THR A 59 0.66 1.21 -23.42
CA THR A 59 -0.24 0.37 -24.20
C THR A 59 0.19 -1.09 -24.08
N ALA A 60 -0.74 -1.97 -23.76
CA ALA A 60 -0.51 -3.41 -23.77
C ALA A 60 -0.62 -3.95 -25.20
N ASP A 61 0.50 -4.12 -25.88
CA ASP A 61 0.58 -4.53 -27.28
C ASP A 61 1.53 -5.73 -27.54
N LEU A 62 2.23 -6.20 -26.52
CA LEU A 62 3.14 -7.33 -26.63
C LEU A 62 2.36 -8.64 -26.87
N ARG A 63 2.54 -9.24 -28.02
CA ARG A 63 1.89 -10.51 -28.42
C ARG A 63 2.61 -11.76 -27.92
N LYS A 64 3.71 -11.57 -27.22
CA LYS A 64 4.50 -12.63 -26.58
C LYS A 64 4.90 -12.16 -25.20
N THR A 65 5.01 -13.08 -24.27
CA THR A 65 5.56 -12.82 -22.95
C THR A 65 7.01 -13.26 -22.85
N TYR A 66 7.78 -12.59 -22.01
CA TYR A 66 9.10 -13.05 -21.58
C TYR A 66 9.02 -14.07 -20.44
N ASN A 67 7.83 -14.31 -19.87
CA ASN A 67 7.63 -15.33 -18.85
C ASN A 67 7.67 -16.72 -19.45
N SER A 68 8.68 -17.53 -19.08
CA SER A 68 8.89 -18.87 -19.63
C SER A 68 7.95 -19.93 -19.04
N LEU A 69 7.28 -19.64 -17.90
CA LEU A 69 6.48 -20.61 -17.19
C LEU A 69 5.00 -20.58 -17.59
N ARG A 70 4.50 -19.42 -18.00
CA ARG A 70 3.10 -19.24 -18.33
C ARG A 70 2.93 -18.60 -19.70
N PRO A 71 2.58 -19.36 -20.73
CA PRO A 71 2.23 -18.79 -22.03
C PRO A 71 0.98 -17.92 -21.94
N LEU A 72 0.82 -16.98 -22.87
CA LEU A 72 -0.35 -16.11 -22.94
C LEU A 72 -1.61 -16.90 -23.30
N THR A 73 -2.70 -16.59 -22.62
CA THR A 73 -4.06 -16.99 -22.97
C THR A 73 -4.88 -15.81 -23.52
N THR A 74 -4.29 -14.60 -23.46
CA THR A 74 -4.86 -13.34 -23.93
C THR A 74 -4.21 -12.93 -25.25
N PRO A 75 -4.86 -12.10 -26.08
CA PRO A 75 -4.30 -11.65 -27.37
C PRO A 75 -2.98 -10.89 -27.24
N VAL A 76 -2.80 -10.19 -26.10
CA VAL A 76 -1.57 -9.46 -25.75
C VAL A 76 -1.22 -9.77 -24.30
N SER A 77 0.03 -9.62 -23.92
CA SER A 77 0.46 -9.77 -22.54
C SER A 77 -0.20 -8.69 -21.67
N LEU A 78 -0.71 -9.12 -20.50
CA LEU A 78 -1.13 -8.27 -19.42
C LEU A 78 -0.31 -8.60 -18.14
N TYR A 79 0.87 -9.18 -18.34
CA TYR A 79 1.83 -9.44 -17.28
C TYR A 79 2.64 -8.16 -17.07
N ALA A 80 2.53 -7.58 -15.89
CA ALA A 80 3.09 -6.28 -15.59
C ALA A 80 4.61 -6.21 -15.83
N SER A 81 5.34 -7.29 -15.51
CA SER A 81 6.79 -7.38 -15.71
C SER A 81 7.23 -7.31 -17.18
N ASP A 82 6.36 -7.72 -18.12
CA ASP A 82 6.68 -7.59 -19.56
C ASP A 82 6.78 -6.14 -20.01
N TYR A 83 6.24 -5.21 -19.21
CA TYR A 83 6.23 -3.77 -19.45
C TYR A 83 7.07 -2.97 -18.43
N GLY A 84 7.91 -3.65 -17.63
CA GLY A 84 8.80 -3.00 -16.68
C GLY A 84 8.17 -2.66 -15.32
N TYR A 85 6.98 -3.17 -14.99
CA TYR A 85 6.34 -2.95 -13.70
C TYR A 85 6.53 -4.17 -12.80
N HIS A 86 7.40 -4.05 -11.78
CA HIS A 86 7.80 -5.19 -10.97
C HIS A 86 7.28 -5.14 -9.53
N THR A 87 6.89 -3.96 -9.04
CA THR A 87 6.49 -3.78 -7.63
C THR A 87 5.24 -2.92 -7.49
N GLY A 88 4.62 -2.97 -6.32
CA GLY A 88 3.52 -2.10 -5.93
C GLY A 88 2.21 -2.44 -6.63
N THR A 89 1.21 -1.60 -6.40
CA THR A 89 -0.12 -1.76 -6.98
C THR A 89 -0.09 -1.56 -8.49
N LEU A 90 -0.74 -2.45 -9.22
CA LEU A 90 -0.85 -2.43 -10.67
C LEU A 90 -2.24 -1.99 -11.09
N LEU A 91 -2.32 -1.13 -12.11
CA LEU A 91 -3.59 -0.66 -12.68
C LEU A 91 -3.67 -1.04 -14.15
N PHE A 92 -4.84 -1.51 -14.56
CA PHE A 92 -5.14 -1.86 -15.95
C PHE A 92 -6.43 -1.18 -16.37
N ARG A 93 -6.47 -0.64 -17.59
CA ARG A 93 -7.67 -0.08 -18.19
C ARG A 93 -7.94 -0.70 -19.56
N GLY A 94 -9.03 -1.46 -19.66
CA GLY A 94 -9.47 -2.13 -20.89
C GLY A 94 -10.66 -1.42 -21.50
N THR A 95 -10.49 -0.89 -22.71
CA THR A 95 -11.52 -0.13 -23.41
C THR A 95 -12.09 -0.94 -24.56
N PHE A 96 -13.43 -0.94 -24.68
CA PHE A 96 -14.16 -1.63 -25.76
C PHE A 96 -15.45 -0.91 -26.13
N THR A 97 -15.93 -1.13 -27.36
CA THR A 97 -17.24 -0.64 -27.81
C THR A 97 -18.27 -1.76 -27.63
N ALA A 98 -19.32 -1.56 -26.85
CA ALA A 98 -20.31 -2.58 -26.54
C ALA A 98 -21.17 -2.97 -27.78
N THR A 99 -21.57 -4.25 -27.80
CA THR A 99 -22.58 -4.76 -28.75
C THR A 99 -24.00 -4.76 -28.17
N GLY A 100 -24.10 -4.62 -26.84
CA GLY A 100 -25.36 -4.71 -26.09
C GLY A 100 -25.70 -6.14 -25.62
N ASN A 101 -24.85 -7.12 -25.91
CA ASN A 101 -25.06 -8.53 -25.53
C ASN A 101 -24.13 -8.98 -24.40
N GLU A 102 -23.26 -8.11 -23.92
CA GLU A 102 -22.32 -8.42 -22.84
C GLU A 102 -23.06 -8.49 -21.50
N THR A 103 -22.96 -9.62 -20.82
CA THR A 103 -23.63 -9.85 -19.53
C THR A 103 -22.68 -10.20 -18.39
N THR A 104 -21.46 -10.68 -18.72
CA THR A 104 -20.48 -11.09 -17.72
C THR A 104 -19.08 -10.66 -18.13
N PHE A 105 -18.25 -10.42 -17.10
CA PHE A 105 -16.81 -10.23 -17.21
C PHE A 105 -16.10 -11.25 -16.31
N TYR A 106 -15.41 -12.21 -16.94
CA TYR A 106 -14.49 -13.12 -16.27
C TYR A 106 -13.11 -12.47 -16.18
N LEU A 107 -12.48 -12.60 -15.03
CA LEU A 107 -11.15 -12.06 -14.74
C LEU A 107 -10.35 -13.07 -13.93
N SER A 108 -9.12 -13.34 -14.37
CA SER A 108 -8.10 -14.08 -13.64
C SER A 108 -6.91 -13.19 -13.38
N THR A 109 -6.55 -13.00 -12.11
CA THR A 109 -5.45 -12.13 -11.69
C THR A 109 -4.43 -12.88 -10.84
N GLN A 110 -3.21 -12.35 -10.76
CA GLN A 110 -2.15 -12.82 -9.89
C GLN A 110 -1.39 -11.62 -9.32
N GLY A 111 -1.15 -11.62 -8.02
CA GLY A 111 -0.42 -10.57 -7.30
C GLY A 111 0.54 -11.11 -6.24
N GLY A 112 0.77 -12.42 -6.19
CA GLY A 112 1.51 -13.08 -5.10
C GLY A 112 0.59 -13.63 -4.02
N SER A 113 1.15 -14.25 -2.99
CA SER A 113 0.38 -14.78 -1.87
C SER A 113 -0.44 -13.68 -1.19
N ALA A 114 -1.67 -13.98 -0.79
CA ALA A 114 -2.59 -13.06 -0.12
C ALA A 114 -2.94 -11.77 -0.90
N PHE A 115 -2.69 -11.71 -2.20
CA PHE A 115 -3.03 -10.54 -3.01
C PHE A 115 -4.53 -10.29 -3.09
N GLY A 116 -4.91 -9.05 -3.38
CA GLY A 116 -6.28 -8.68 -3.72
C GLY A 116 -6.36 -8.09 -5.12
N SER A 117 -7.55 -8.16 -5.72
CA SER A 117 -7.85 -7.42 -6.95
C SER A 117 -9.29 -6.93 -6.95
N SER A 118 -9.53 -5.83 -7.62
CA SER A 118 -10.88 -5.26 -7.76
C SER A 118 -11.11 -4.81 -9.20
N ALA A 119 -12.35 -4.84 -9.65
CA ALA A 119 -12.74 -4.45 -11.00
C ALA A 119 -13.93 -3.50 -10.99
N TRP A 120 -13.89 -2.52 -11.91
CA TRP A 120 -14.96 -1.54 -12.17
C TRP A 120 -15.28 -1.47 -13.65
N LEU A 121 -16.51 -1.15 -13.97
CA LEU A 121 -16.93 -0.71 -15.30
C LEU A 121 -17.28 0.78 -15.24
N GLY A 122 -16.38 1.63 -15.76
CA GLY A 122 -16.44 3.04 -15.40
C GLY A 122 -16.45 3.17 -13.88
N ALA A 123 -17.28 4.03 -13.31
CA ALA A 123 -17.40 4.19 -11.85
C ALA A 123 -18.23 3.09 -11.15
N THR A 124 -18.76 2.11 -11.89
CA THR A 124 -19.56 1.02 -11.30
C THR A 124 -18.65 -0.10 -10.82
N PHE A 125 -18.65 -0.36 -9.52
CA PHE A 125 -17.93 -1.47 -8.93
C PHE A 125 -18.54 -2.81 -9.36
N LEU A 126 -17.71 -3.70 -9.89
CA LEU A 126 -18.14 -5.04 -10.32
C LEU A 126 -17.91 -6.07 -9.22
N GLY A 127 -16.81 -5.97 -8.50
CA GLY A 127 -16.44 -6.88 -7.43
C GLY A 127 -14.95 -6.98 -7.21
N SER A 128 -14.56 -7.82 -6.25
CA SER A 128 -13.17 -8.05 -5.86
C SER A 128 -12.86 -9.52 -5.67
N TRP A 129 -11.60 -9.86 -5.87
CA TRP A 129 -10.96 -10.99 -5.25
C TRP A 129 -10.31 -10.54 -3.96
N ARG A 130 -10.79 -11.03 -2.80
CA ARG A 130 -10.31 -10.58 -1.49
C ARG A 130 -8.96 -11.17 -1.09
N GLY A 131 -8.60 -12.30 -1.71
CA GLY A 131 -7.39 -13.05 -1.39
C GLY A 131 -7.49 -13.91 -0.14
N TYR A 132 -6.60 -14.86 -0.06
CA TYR A 132 -6.29 -15.70 1.12
C TYR A 132 -4.85 -16.19 0.99
N ASP A 133 -4.26 -16.68 2.06
CA ASP A 133 -2.83 -16.95 2.23
C ASP A 133 -2.19 -17.87 1.17
N ALA A 134 -2.91 -18.85 0.66
CA ALA A 134 -2.39 -19.85 -0.29
C ALA A 134 -2.81 -19.63 -1.75
N ALA A 135 -3.42 -18.49 -2.09
CA ALA A 135 -3.92 -18.25 -3.43
C ALA A 135 -2.81 -17.92 -4.42
N LEU A 136 -2.63 -18.74 -5.45
CA LEU A 136 -1.69 -18.47 -6.55
C LEU A 136 -2.34 -17.69 -7.71
N SER A 137 -3.67 -17.61 -7.77
CA SER A 137 -4.43 -16.79 -8.71
C SER A 137 -5.83 -16.52 -8.17
N GLY A 138 -6.38 -15.36 -8.49
CA GLY A 138 -7.76 -15.00 -8.18
C GLY A 138 -8.61 -15.09 -9.45
N ASN A 139 -9.65 -15.93 -9.42
CA ASN A 139 -10.59 -16.08 -10.53
C ASN A 139 -11.98 -15.61 -10.09
N ALA A 140 -12.57 -14.70 -10.84
CA ALA A 140 -13.90 -14.19 -10.56
C ALA A 140 -14.68 -13.96 -11.86
N THR A 141 -15.99 -14.12 -11.78
CA THR A 141 -16.90 -13.71 -12.87
C THR A 141 -17.89 -12.70 -12.31
N PHE A 142 -17.89 -11.53 -12.89
CA PHE A 142 -18.74 -10.41 -12.49
C PHE A 142 -19.90 -10.26 -13.46
N SER A 143 -21.09 -9.93 -12.95
CA SER A 143 -22.21 -9.53 -13.77
C SER A 143 -21.97 -8.10 -14.30
N LEU A 144 -22.21 -7.89 -15.58
CA LEU A 144 -22.21 -6.57 -16.19
C LEU A 144 -23.63 -5.98 -16.19
N PRO A 145 -23.77 -4.67 -15.99
CA PRO A 145 -25.06 -4.01 -16.22
C PRO A 145 -25.41 -4.07 -17.70
N ASN A 146 -26.65 -3.72 -18.04
CA ASN A 146 -27.05 -3.61 -19.44
C ASN A 146 -26.22 -2.54 -20.15
N LEU A 147 -25.48 -2.95 -21.17
CA LEU A 147 -24.63 -2.05 -21.97
C LEU A 147 -25.39 -1.58 -23.21
N VAL A 148 -25.14 -0.33 -23.60
CA VAL A 148 -25.74 0.26 -24.80
C VAL A 148 -24.82 -0.07 -25.98
N ALA A 149 -25.42 -0.70 -27.02
CA ALA A 149 -24.70 -1.00 -28.25
C ALA A 149 -24.11 0.26 -28.89
N GLY A 150 -22.88 0.17 -29.38
CA GLY A 150 -22.13 1.27 -29.99
C GLY A 150 -21.49 2.24 -28.99
N LYS A 151 -21.77 2.15 -27.68
CA LYS A 151 -21.14 2.98 -26.66
C LYS A 151 -19.82 2.35 -26.22
N THR A 152 -18.82 3.20 -26.00
CA THR A 152 -17.53 2.80 -25.47
C THR A 152 -17.57 2.74 -23.95
N TYR A 153 -17.02 1.65 -23.40
CA TYR A 153 -16.87 1.41 -21.96
C TYR A 153 -15.44 1.11 -21.61
N THR A 154 -15.05 1.43 -20.39
CA THR A 154 -13.72 1.11 -19.83
C THR A 154 -13.89 0.26 -18.59
N ILE A 155 -13.22 -0.89 -18.58
CA ILE A 155 -13.01 -1.71 -17.37
C ILE A 155 -11.70 -1.29 -16.73
N THR A 156 -11.74 -0.94 -15.46
CA THR A 156 -10.52 -0.69 -14.65
C THR A 156 -10.32 -1.86 -13.70
N VAL A 157 -9.10 -2.40 -13.69
CA VAL A 157 -8.68 -3.48 -12.77
C VAL A 157 -7.51 -3.01 -11.95
N VAL A 158 -7.60 -3.18 -10.64
CA VAL A 158 -6.51 -2.93 -9.69
C VAL A 158 -6.05 -4.25 -9.13
N VAL A 159 -4.73 -4.50 -9.13
CA VAL A 159 -4.12 -5.71 -8.57
C VAL A 159 -3.06 -5.32 -7.55
N ASP A 160 -3.17 -5.87 -6.36
CA ASP A 160 -2.19 -5.69 -5.30
C ASP A 160 -1.00 -6.64 -5.53
N ASN A 161 0.14 -6.12 -5.95
CA ASN A 161 1.34 -6.91 -6.10
C ASN A 161 2.05 -7.03 -4.74
N GLN A 162 2.01 -8.23 -4.16
CA GLN A 162 2.64 -8.57 -2.88
C GLN A 162 4.12 -9.00 -3.02
N GLY A 163 4.68 -8.86 -4.21
CA GLY A 163 6.03 -9.32 -4.52
C GLY A 163 6.08 -10.74 -5.08
N LEU A 164 7.27 -11.30 -5.13
CA LEU A 164 7.52 -12.66 -5.61
C LEU A 164 7.33 -13.67 -4.48
N ASP A 165 6.90 -14.87 -4.85
CA ASP A 165 6.82 -15.98 -3.91
C ASP A 165 8.22 -16.54 -3.62
N GLU A 166 8.46 -17.03 -2.42
CA GLU A 166 9.70 -17.70 -2.06
C GLU A 166 9.72 -19.11 -2.66
N ASN A 167 10.89 -19.54 -3.12
CA ASN A 167 11.07 -20.82 -3.79
C ASN A 167 11.91 -21.77 -2.94
N TRP A 168 11.25 -22.66 -2.20
CA TRP A 168 11.87 -23.60 -1.26
C TRP A 168 12.51 -24.82 -1.92
N THR A 169 12.01 -25.21 -3.10
CA THR A 169 12.35 -26.48 -3.73
C THR A 169 13.00 -26.24 -5.08
N ILE A 170 14.15 -26.81 -5.31
CA ILE A 170 14.83 -26.79 -6.61
C ILE A 170 13.89 -27.37 -7.67
N GLY A 171 13.70 -26.65 -8.76
CA GLY A 171 12.81 -27.03 -9.87
C GLY A 171 11.38 -26.55 -9.72
N THR A 172 10.99 -25.95 -8.60
CA THR A 172 9.73 -25.22 -8.45
C THR A 172 9.97 -23.75 -8.80
N GLU A 173 9.33 -23.25 -9.83
CA GLU A 173 9.59 -21.89 -10.36
C GLU A 173 8.43 -20.93 -10.06
N THR A 174 7.63 -21.22 -9.02
CA THR A 174 6.42 -20.43 -8.68
C THR A 174 6.71 -18.97 -8.37
N MET A 175 7.91 -18.66 -7.87
CA MET A 175 8.38 -17.29 -7.70
C MET A 175 8.36 -16.47 -9.00
N LYS A 176 8.47 -17.14 -10.15
CA LYS A 176 8.46 -16.52 -11.47
C LYS A 176 7.07 -16.41 -12.09
N ASN A 177 6.02 -16.80 -11.38
CA ASN A 177 4.66 -16.60 -11.87
C ASN A 177 4.41 -15.12 -12.16
N PRO A 178 3.81 -14.79 -13.31
CA PRO A 178 3.62 -13.39 -13.69
C PRO A 178 2.63 -12.70 -12.76
N ARG A 179 2.79 -11.40 -12.57
CA ARG A 179 1.87 -10.54 -11.83
C ARG A 179 1.06 -9.70 -12.80
N GLY A 180 -0.23 -9.53 -12.51
CA GLY A 180 -1.17 -8.79 -13.34
C GLY A 180 -2.42 -9.58 -13.70
N ILE A 181 -2.95 -9.37 -14.90
CA ILE A 181 -4.09 -10.10 -15.45
C ILE A 181 -3.57 -11.31 -16.21
N LEU A 182 -4.00 -12.50 -15.78
CA LEU A 182 -3.59 -13.77 -16.39
C LEU A 182 -4.52 -14.17 -17.54
N ASP A 183 -5.83 -13.90 -17.40
CA ASP A 183 -6.84 -14.16 -18.40
C ASP A 183 -8.06 -13.26 -18.16
N TYR A 184 -8.83 -13.01 -19.22
CA TYR A 184 -10.11 -12.31 -19.11
C TYR A 184 -11.04 -12.71 -20.25
N LYS A 185 -12.36 -12.62 -20.01
CA LYS A 185 -13.39 -12.81 -21.03
C LYS A 185 -14.56 -11.87 -20.78
N ILE A 186 -15.04 -11.21 -21.82
CA ILE A 186 -16.32 -10.52 -21.81
C ILE A 186 -17.29 -11.37 -22.63
N SER A 187 -18.44 -11.76 -22.05
CA SER A 187 -19.41 -12.58 -22.77
C SER A 187 -19.85 -11.90 -24.09
N GLY A 188 -20.01 -12.69 -25.14
CA GLY A 188 -20.41 -12.19 -26.44
C GLY A 188 -19.35 -11.39 -27.21
N ARG A 189 -18.07 -11.40 -26.75
CA ARG A 189 -16.99 -10.67 -27.42
C ARG A 189 -15.74 -11.51 -27.59
N ASP A 190 -15.00 -11.21 -28.67
CA ASP A 190 -13.62 -11.64 -28.82
C ASP A 190 -12.72 -10.80 -27.90
N ALA A 191 -11.77 -11.43 -27.25
CA ALA A 191 -10.83 -10.76 -26.34
C ALA A 191 -9.97 -9.72 -27.09
N SER A 192 -9.68 -9.92 -28.38
CA SER A 192 -8.92 -8.97 -29.20
C SER A 192 -9.68 -7.63 -29.46
N ALA A 193 -10.96 -7.58 -29.18
CA ALA A 193 -11.75 -6.35 -29.29
C ALA A 193 -11.63 -5.43 -28.07
N VAL A 194 -10.80 -5.78 -27.08
CA VAL A 194 -10.51 -4.94 -25.91
C VAL A 194 -9.08 -4.40 -26.01
N SER A 195 -8.94 -3.09 -26.01
CA SER A 195 -7.64 -2.42 -25.98
C SER A 195 -7.25 -2.13 -24.54
N TRP A 196 -6.10 -2.64 -24.10
CA TRP A 196 -5.62 -2.48 -22.74
C TRP A 196 -4.47 -1.48 -22.64
N LYS A 197 -4.46 -0.76 -21.54
CA LYS A 197 -3.36 0.04 -21.05
C LYS A 197 -3.08 -0.32 -19.60
N LEU A 198 -1.84 -0.11 -19.15
CA LEU A 198 -1.46 -0.38 -17.78
C LEU A 198 -0.54 0.69 -17.21
N ALA A 199 -0.58 0.83 -15.90
CA ALA A 199 0.30 1.65 -15.10
C ALA A 199 0.69 0.91 -13.82
N GLY A 200 1.84 1.27 -13.27
CA GLY A 200 2.36 0.69 -12.06
C GLY A 200 3.58 1.48 -11.58
N ASN A 201 4.52 0.80 -10.99
CA ASN A 201 5.80 1.35 -10.57
C ASN A 201 6.68 1.65 -11.79
N LEU A 202 6.55 2.82 -12.37
CA LEU A 202 7.28 3.21 -13.56
C LEU A 202 8.73 3.61 -13.22
N GLY A 203 9.71 2.99 -13.90
CA GLY A 203 11.13 3.30 -13.76
C GLY A 203 11.78 2.73 -12.50
N GLY A 204 11.15 1.72 -11.88
CA GLY A 204 11.68 1.09 -10.66
C GLY A 204 13.06 0.46 -10.83
N GLU A 205 13.38 -0.06 -12.02
CA GLU A 205 14.68 -0.66 -12.35
C GLU A 205 15.79 0.38 -12.49
N ASP A 206 15.43 1.57 -12.94
CA ASP A 206 16.37 2.67 -13.20
C ASP A 206 16.53 3.60 -12.00
N TYR A 207 16.10 3.15 -10.82
CA TYR A 207 16.15 3.97 -9.61
C TYR A 207 17.59 4.31 -9.25
N GLN A 208 17.88 5.60 -9.08
CA GLN A 208 19.25 6.07 -8.84
C GLN A 208 19.79 5.63 -7.48
N ASP A 209 18.91 5.47 -6.49
CA ASP A 209 19.29 4.98 -5.16
C ASP A 209 19.09 3.45 -5.08
N ILE A 210 20.10 2.73 -5.53
CA ILE A 210 20.07 1.25 -5.56
C ILE A 210 19.98 0.67 -4.14
N SER A 211 20.45 1.37 -3.12
CA SER A 211 20.45 0.88 -1.75
C SER A 211 19.06 0.94 -1.10
N ARG A 212 18.27 1.94 -1.45
CA ARG A 212 16.88 2.11 -0.99
C ARG A 212 15.87 1.54 -1.97
N GLY A 213 16.22 1.52 -3.25
CA GLY A 213 15.37 1.04 -4.32
C GLY A 213 14.04 1.80 -4.44
N PRO A 214 13.09 1.27 -5.19
CA PRO A 214 11.76 1.85 -5.36
C PRO A 214 10.80 1.43 -4.23
N LEU A 215 11.15 1.72 -2.97
CA LEU A 215 10.46 1.19 -1.79
C LEU A 215 8.99 1.62 -1.68
N ASN A 216 8.66 2.82 -2.20
CA ASN A 216 7.30 3.38 -2.14
C ASN A 216 6.69 3.55 -3.53
N GLU A 217 7.30 2.96 -4.53
CA GLU A 217 6.90 3.15 -5.91
C GLU A 217 5.78 2.19 -6.29
N GLY A 218 4.58 2.49 -5.84
CA GLY A 218 3.37 1.79 -6.28
C GLY A 218 2.68 2.50 -7.43
N GLY A 219 1.67 1.85 -7.99
CA GLY A 219 0.82 2.41 -9.03
C GLY A 219 -0.33 3.26 -8.49
N LEU A 220 -0.50 3.40 -7.19
CA LEU A 220 -1.55 4.22 -6.61
C LEU A 220 -1.41 5.67 -7.07
N TRP A 221 -2.53 6.31 -7.36
CA TRP A 221 -2.56 7.69 -7.84
C TRP A 221 -1.85 8.66 -6.89
N VAL A 222 -2.04 8.50 -5.58
CA VAL A 222 -1.35 9.31 -4.55
C VAL A 222 0.16 9.10 -4.54
N GLU A 223 0.64 7.89 -4.83
CA GLU A 223 2.08 7.60 -4.91
C GLU A 223 2.68 8.24 -6.17
N ARG A 224 1.98 8.13 -7.29
CA ARG A 224 2.39 8.75 -8.56
C ARG A 224 2.43 10.28 -8.50
N LEU A 225 1.59 10.90 -7.66
CA LEU A 225 1.59 12.35 -7.41
C LEU A 225 2.48 12.79 -6.25
N GLY A 226 3.12 11.87 -5.53
CA GLY A 226 3.94 12.19 -4.36
C GLY A 226 3.15 12.67 -3.14
N LEU A 227 1.83 12.41 -3.07
CA LEU A 227 0.99 12.88 -1.96
C LEU A 227 1.21 12.09 -0.66
N HIS A 228 1.99 11.03 -0.71
CA HIS A 228 2.45 10.28 0.46
C HIS A 228 3.70 10.89 1.12
N LEU A 229 4.28 11.94 0.54
CA LEU A 229 5.49 12.59 1.01
C LEU A 229 5.19 13.73 2.00
N PRO A 230 6.10 14.04 2.95
CA PRO A 230 5.97 15.19 3.84
C PRO A 230 5.71 16.50 3.09
N GLY A 231 4.84 17.32 3.65
CA GLY A 231 4.44 18.60 3.04
C GLY A 231 3.31 18.48 2.00
N ALA A 232 2.85 17.30 1.65
CA ALA A 232 1.78 17.10 0.67
C ALA A 232 0.45 17.74 1.07
N LEU A 233 0.17 17.91 2.37
CA LEU A 233 -1.06 18.56 2.85
C LEU A 233 -1.12 20.06 2.53
N ALA A 234 0.01 20.67 2.23
CA ALA A 234 0.08 22.07 1.79
C ALA A 234 -0.26 22.23 0.29
N ALA A 235 -0.35 21.16 -0.49
CA ALA A 235 -0.69 21.20 -1.90
C ALA A 235 -2.19 21.52 -2.08
N LYS A 236 -2.51 22.81 -2.24
CA LYS A 236 -3.89 23.32 -2.30
C LYS A 236 -4.69 22.76 -3.48
N ASP A 237 -4.01 22.48 -4.59
CA ASP A 237 -4.64 22.00 -5.83
C ASP A 237 -4.82 20.47 -5.88
N ALA A 238 -4.35 19.75 -4.86
CA ALA A 238 -4.45 18.30 -4.79
C ALA A 238 -5.89 17.80 -4.54
N GLY A 239 -6.79 18.66 -4.09
CA GLY A 239 -8.20 18.30 -3.85
C GLY A 239 -8.45 17.65 -2.48
N TRP A 240 -7.57 17.91 -1.51
CA TRP A 240 -7.76 17.47 -0.13
C TRP A 240 -9.08 17.97 0.48
N LYS A 241 -9.73 17.10 1.25
CA LYS A 241 -10.94 17.38 2.02
C LYS A 241 -10.67 17.13 3.48
N GLU A 242 -11.30 17.88 4.36
CA GLU A 242 -11.28 17.63 5.81
C GLU A 242 -11.91 16.26 6.12
N SER A 243 -11.34 15.55 7.08
CA SER A 243 -11.78 14.23 7.51
C SER A 243 -11.49 14.01 9.00
N LYS A 244 -12.23 13.10 9.59
CA LYS A 244 -11.94 12.56 10.94
C LYS A 244 -11.03 11.33 10.92
N GLY A 245 -10.45 11.03 9.75
CA GLY A 245 -9.49 9.96 9.56
C GLY A 245 -10.05 8.61 9.13
N PRO A 246 -9.16 7.64 8.88
CA PRO A 246 -9.51 6.36 8.29
C PRO A 246 -10.35 5.47 9.21
N VAL A 247 -10.28 5.68 10.53
CA VAL A 247 -11.05 4.93 11.54
C VAL A 247 -12.46 5.51 11.70
N ALA A 248 -12.60 6.83 11.77
CA ALA A 248 -13.89 7.47 12.02
C ALA A 248 -14.73 7.61 10.75
N ASP A 249 -14.16 8.12 9.67
CA ASP A 249 -14.86 8.36 8.39
C ASP A 249 -14.69 7.20 7.42
N GLY A 250 -13.44 6.77 7.14
CA GLY A 250 -13.16 5.77 6.12
C GLY A 250 -13.53 6.24 4.71
N ILE A 251 -13.79 5.28 3.82
CA ILE A 251 -14.27 5.52 2.45
C ILE A 251 -15.74 5.13 2.32
N ALA A 252 -16.52 5.88 1.56
CA ALA A 252 -17.97 5.73 1.48
C ALA A 252 -18.45 4.58 0.60
N ALA A 253 -17.62 4.10 -0.33
CA ALA A 253 -17.93 3.04 -1.29
C ALA A 253 -16.65 2.30 -1.69
N ALA A 254 -16.82 1.21 -2.45
CA ALA A 254 -15.68 0.49 -3.04
C ALA A 254 -14.78 1.44 -3.83
N GLY A 255 -13.49 1.44 -3.50
CA GLY A 255 -12.51 2.34 -4.06
C GLY A 255 -11.24 2.34 -3.24
N ILE A 256 -10.39 3.33 -3.51
CA ILE A 256 -9.16 3.56 -2.75
C ILE A 256 -9.18 5.01 -2.27
N GLY A 257 -9.15 5.20 -0.96
CA GLY A 257 -8.99 6.52 -0.35
C GLY A 257 -7.61 6.67 0.27
N PHE A 258 -7.15 7.90 0.39
CA PHE A 258 -5.92 8.20 1.08
C PHE A 258 -6.16 9.27 2.15
N PHE A 259 -5.63 9.02 3.32
CA PHE A 259 -5.71 9.90 4.48
C PHE A 259 -4.32 10.39 4.83
N GLY A 260 -4.18 11.69 5.05
CA GLY A 260 -2.94 12.31 5.49
C GLY A 260 -3.15 13.13 6.75
N ALA A 261 -2.19 13.07 7.68
CA ALA A 261 -2.16 13.91 8.87
C ALA A 261 -0.73 14.24 9.27
N GLU A 262 -0.56 15.35 9.97
CA GLU A 262 0.72 15.74 10.57
C GLU A 262 0.63 15.67 12.09
N PHE A 263 1.73 15.30 12.73
CA PHE A 263 1.84 15.29 14.18
C PHE A 263 3.27 15.59 14.62
N THR A 264 3.41 16.16 15.83
CA THR A 264 4.71 16.52 16.39
C THR A 264 5.09 15.55 17.50
N LEU A 265 6.34 15.13 17.51
CA LEU A 265 6.95 14.43 18.62
C LEU A 265 7.94 15.34 19.36
N SER A 266 8.07 15.12 20.66
CA SER A 266 9.07 15.76 21.52
C SER A 266 9.54 14.73 22.55
N MET A 267 10.45 13.87 22.15
CA MET A 267 10.93 12.77 22.98
C MET A 267 12.10 13.22 23.86
N PRO A 268 12.23 12.70 25.08
CA PRO A 268 13.38 13.00 25.94
C PRO A 268 14.66 12.43 25.34
N LYS A 269 15.73 13.26 25.34
CA LYS A 269 17.05 12.85 24.84
C LYS A 269 17.73 11.88 25.80
N GLY A 270 18.60 11.04 25.26
CA GLY A 270 19.37 10.05 26.03
C GLY A 270 18.59 8.75 26.32
N PHE A 271 17.48 8.54 25.64
CA PHE A 271 16.69 7.33 25.72
C PHE A 271 16.45 6.77 24.32
N ASP A 272 16.43 5.46 24.21
CA ASP A 272 15.91 4.74 23.07
C ASP A 272 14.43 4.42 23.36
N ILE A 273 13.54 4.91 22.50
CA ILE A 273 12.09 4.87 22.70
C ILE A 273 11.43 4.31 21.43
N PRO A 274 11.48 2.98 21.25
CA PRO A 274 10.83 2.39 20.07
C PRO A 274 9.34 2.68 20.08
N LEU A 275 8.83 3.07 18.89
CA LEU A 275 7.43 3.35 18.61
C LEU A 275 6.90 2.38 17.58
N SER A 276 5.64 2.02 17.71
CA SER A 276 4.92 1.20 16.74
C SER A 276 3.59 1.82 16.35
N PHE A 277 3.19 1.61 15.08
CA PHE A 277 1.81 1.77 14.64
C PHE A 277 1.11 0.41 14.66
N THR A 278 -0.10 0.37 15.21
CA THR A 278 -0.86 -0.87 15.38
C THR A 278 -2.22 -0.74 14.71
N PHE A 279 -2.48 -1.63 13.76
CA PHE A 279 -3.82 -1.82 13.21
C PHE A 279 -4.62 -2.80 14.07
N THR A 280 -5.85 -2.46 14.38
CA THR A 280 -6.76 -3.38 15.07
C THR A 280 -7.32 -4.38 14.07
N ASN A 281 -7.20 -5.67 14.36
CA ASN A 281 -7.92 -6.71 13.61
C ASN A 281 -9.43 -6.56 13.85
N GLY A 282 -10.17 -6.26 12.80
CA GLY A 282 -11.63 -6.16 12.86
C GLY A 282 -12.35 -7.51 12.98
N THR A 283 -11.63 -8.63 12.87
CA THR A 283 -12.21 -9.99 12.97
C THR A 283 -11.31 -10.90 13.79
N SER A 284 -11.88 -11.51 14.79
CA SER A 284 -11.42 -12.79 15.32
C SER A 284 -12.01 -13.88 14.41
N GLY A 285 -11.30 -14.25 13.33
CA GLY A 285 -11.76 -15.39 12.49
C GLY A 285 -10.96 -15.51 11.20
N ASN A 286 -10.25 -16.60 11.06
CA ASN A 286 -9.66 -17.08 9.80
C ASN A 286 -10.63 -16.85 8.63
N GLY A 287 -10.25 -16.07 7.67
CA GLY A 287 -10.80 -15.72 6.36
C GLY A 287 -11.96 -16.52 5.75
N THR A 288 -12.94 -16.89 6.54
CA THR A 288 -14.15 -17.57 6.05
C THR A 288 -15.11 -16.56 5.44
N ALA A 289 -15.59 -16.85 4.27
CA ALA A 289 -16.68 -16.13 3.64
C ALA A 289 -17.87 -16.03 4.62
N GLY A 290 -18.18 -14.80 5.11
CA GLY A 290 -19.26 -14.57 6.08
C GLY A 290 -18.90 -13.64 7.24
N SER A 291 -17.68 -13.12 7.31
CA SER A 291 -17.29 -12.09 8.29
C SER A 291 -18.11 -10.82 8.06
N SER A 292 -18.70 -10.28 9.12
CA SER A 292 -19.46 -9.01 9.11
C SER A 292 -18.58 -7.77 8.97
N VAL A 293 -17.24 -7.91 8.97
CA VAL A 293 -16.30 -6.81 8.82
C VAL A 293 -15.89 -6.69 7.37
N PRO A 294 -15.97 -5.49 6.76
CA PRO A 294 -15.52 -5.26 5.40
C PRO A 294 -14.07 -5.68 5.20
N ALA A 295 -13.79 -6.39 4.11
CA ALA A 295 -12.44 -6.72 3.72
C ALA A 295 -11.76 -5.48 3.11
N TYR A 296 -10.56 -5.17 3.57
CA TYR A 296 -9.79 -4.03 3.06
C TYR A 296 -8.28 -4.28 3.15
N ARG A 297 -7.55 -3.48 2.41
CA ARG A 297 -6.11 -3.35 2.49
C ARG A 297 -5.76 -1.93 2.88
N ALA A 298 -4.77 -1.77 3.74
CA ALA A 298 -4.25 -0.47 4.09
C ALA A 298 -2.73 -0.46 3.93
N GLN A 299 -2.20 0.65 3.41
CA GLN A 299 -0.76 0.88 3.37
C GLN A 299 -0.45 2.06 4.29
N LEU A 300 0.60 1.90 5.08
CA LEU A 300 1.10 2.89 6.03
C LEU A 300 2.30 3.61 5.42
N TYR A 301 2.27 4.94 5.44
CA TYR A 301 3.37 5.79 5.02
C TYR A 301 3.79 6.67 6.19
N VAL A 302 5.07 6.63 6.54
CA VAL A 302 5.63 7.45 7.62
C VAL A 302 6.75 8.29 7.03
N ASN A 303 6.60 9.60 7.07
CA ASN A 303 7.56 10.55 6.50
C ASN A 303 7.98 10.24 5.04
N GLY A 304 7.01 9.79 4.24
CA GLY A 304 7.21 9.43 2.85
C GLY A 304 7.66 7.99 2.60
N TRP A 305 7.97 7.22 3.63
CA TRP A 305 8.32 5.81 3.51
C TRP A 305 7.08 4.94 3.59
N GLN A 306 6.86 4.06 2.61
CA GLN A 306 5.88 3.00 2.73
C GLN A 306 6.38 2.01 3.79
N TYR A 307 5.76 2.02 4.95
CA TYR A 307 6.30 1.33 6.11
C TYR A 307 5.63 0.00 6.42
N GLY A 308 4.41 -0.21 5.94
CA GLY A 308 3.71 -1.45 6.15
C GLY A 308 2.46 -1.57 5.30
N LYS A 309 2.04 -2.80 5.11
CA LYS A 309 0.81 -3.16 4.45
C LYS A 309 0.00 -4.08 5.36
N PHE A 310 -1.19 -3.63 5.73
CA PHE A 310 -2.15 -4.39 6.52
C PHE A 310 -3.21 -5.01 5.63
N VAL A 311 -3.44 -6.31 5.78
CA VAL A 311 -4.44 -7.09 5.05
C VAL A 311 -5.48 -7.59 6.05
N SER A 312 -6.65 -6.94 6.11
CA SER A 312 -7.63 -7.12 7.19
C SER A 312 -8.22 -8.53 7.28
N ASN A 313 -8.31 -9.25 6.17
CA ASN A 313 -8.93 -10.58 6.09
C ASN A 313 -7.93 -11.75 6.15
N VAL A 314 -6.63 -11.48 6.13
CA VAL A 314 -5.58 -12.51 6.17
C VAL A 314 -4.66 -12.29 7.38
N GLY A 315 -4.24 -11.07 7.66
CA GLY A 315 -3.22 -10.81 8.66
C GLY A 315 -1.87 -11.42 8.23
N PRO A 316 -1.02 -11.93 9.12
CA PRO A 316 -1.15 -11.86 10.59
C PRO A 316 -0.58 -10.56 11.19
N GLN A 317 0.23 -9.79 10.42
CA GLN A 317 0.93 -8.63 10.96
C GLN A 317 -0.03 -7.48 11.20
N THR A 318 -0.05 -7.00 12.44
CA THR A 318 -0.84 -5.84 12.87
C THR A 318 0.01 -4.72 13.44
N VAL A 319 1.23 -5.02 13.91
CA VAL A 319 2.14 -4.08 14.57
C VAL A 319 3.30 -3.78 13.63
N PHE A 320 3.56 -2.50 13.42
CA PHE A 320 4.59 -1.96 12.52
C PHE A 320 5.53 -1.04 13.31
N PRO A 321 6.66 -1.58 13.84
CA PRO A 321 7.64 -0.78 14.58
C PRO A 321 8.32 0.22 13.66
N VAL A 322 8.40 1.48 14.05
CA VAL A 322 9.05 2.55 13.29
C VAL A 322 10.19 3.15 14.10
N PRO A 323 11.45 3.01 13.66
CA PRO A 323 12.58 3.52 14.39
C PRO A 323 12.69 5.03 14.37
N GLU A 324 13.40 5.57 15.35
CA GLU A 324 13.94 6.93 15.26
C GLU A 324 14.79 7.08 13.99
N GLY A 325 14.70 8.23 13.36
CA GLY A 325 15.35 8.48 12.07
C GLY A 325 14.40 8.33 10.88
N ILE A 326 13.43 7.42 10.91
CA ILE A 326 12.23 7.47 10.05
C ILE A 326 11.24 8.45 10.65
N LEU A 327 10.97 8.33 11.96
CA LEU A 327 10.27 9.36 12.73
C LEU A 327 11.26 10.44 13.19
N ASP A 328 10.87 11.69 13.03
CA ASP A 328 11.54 12.81 13.69
C ASP A 328 11.04 12.91 15.13
N TYR A 329 11.87 12.49 16.07
CA TYR A 329 11.54 12.48 17.50
C TYR A 329 11.51 13.89 18.12
N GLN A 330 12.01 14.91 17.40
CA GLN A 330 12.09 16.29 17.88
C GLN A 330 11.32 17.26 16.99
N GLY A 331 10.44 16.78 16.11
CA GLY A 331 9.80 17.62 15.12
C GLY A 331 8.50 17.10 14.56
N MET A 332 8.18 17.64 13.41
CA MET A 332 6.97 17.35 12.66
C MET A 332 7.11 16.04 11.88
N ASN A 333 6.10 15.19 11.95
CA ASN A 333 5.99 13.95 11.20
C ASN A 333 4.74 13.97 10.34
N TYR A 334 4.83 13.31 9.18
CA TYR A 334 3.71 13.09 8.28
C TYR A 334 3.30 11.61 8.30
N LEU A 335 2.01 11.37 8.49
CA LEU A 335 1.39 10.04 8.46
C LEU A 335 0.43 9.97 7.29
N GLY A 336 0.66 9.02 6.38
CA GLY A 336 -0.24 8.69 5.29
C GLY A 336 -0.82 7.29 5.46
N VAL A 337 -2.10 7.12 5.15
CA VAL A 337 -2.78 5.82 5.18
C VAL A 337 -3.65 5.67 3.95
N SER A 338 -3.34 4.70 3.09
CA SER A 338 -4.27 4.30 2.04
C SER A 338 -5.26 3.26 2.57
N VAL A 339 -6.52 3.36 2.15
CA VAL A 339 -7.57 2.39 2.45
C VAL A 339 -8.20 1.94 1.14
N TRP A 340 -8.02 0.68 0.82
CA TRP A 340 -8.65 0.05 -0.34
C TRP A 340 -9.75 -0.90 0.14
N GLY A 341 -11.00 -0.51 -0.06
CA GLY A 341 -12.18 -1.33 0.24
C GLY A 341 -12.38 -2.38 -0.84
N LEU A 342 -12.49 -3.65 -0.43
CA LEU A 342 -12.70 -4.80 -1.30
C LEU A 342 -14.19 -5.20 -1.40
N ASP A 343 -15.04 -4.51 -0.68
CA ASP A 343 -16.50 -4.71 -0.69
C ASP A 343 -17.21 -3.49 -1.31
N ALA A 344 -18.44 -3.68 -1.78
CA ALA A 344 -19.22 -2.63 -2.43
C ALA A 344 -19.60 -1.45 -1.49
N GLY A 345 -19.66 -1.71 -0.20
CA GLY A 345 -20.08 -0.74 0.82
C GLY A 345 -18.94 0.15 1.34
N ALA A 346 -19.31 0.99 2.30
CA ALA A 346 -18.35 1.80 3.03
C ALA A 346 -17.34 0.94 3.78
N THR A 347 -16.11 1.42 3.85
CA THR A 347 -14.99 0.72 4.52
C THR A 347 -14.26 1.67 5.46
N LYS A 348 -14.05 1.23 6.70
CA LYS A 348 -13.29 1.93 7.72
C LYS A 348 -12.24 1.00 8.30
N LEU A 349 -11.13 1.56 8.77
CA LEU A 349 -10.22 0.79 9.61
C LEU A 349 -10.93 0.44 10.94
N ALA A 350 -10.70 -0.76 11.44
CA ALA A 350 -11.22 -1.15 12.76
C ALA A 350 -10.52 -0.38 13.90
N GLY A 351 -9.26 -0.01 13.70
CA GLY A 351 -8.48 0.84 14.59
C GLY A 351 -7.08 1.07 14.01
N LEU A 352 -6.49 2.19 14.39
CA LEU A 352 -5.10 2.56 14.11
C LEU A 352 -4.59 3.40 15.28
N ASP A 353 -3.59 2.89 15.98
CA ASP A 353 -3.01 3.50 17.16
C ASP A 353 -1.49 3.61 17.03
N MET A 354 -0.90 4.53 17.77
CA MET A 354 0.54 4.61 17.98
C MET A 354 0.85 4.26 19.43
N SER A 355 1.90 3.48 19.67
CA SER A 355 2.31 3.03 20.99
C SER A 355 3.79 3.21 21.25
N VAL A 356 4.15 3.34 22.54
CA VAL A 356 5.52 3.29 23.03
C VAL A 356 5.80 1.85 23.44
N ASP A 357 6.72 1.18 22.74
CA ASP A 357 7.04 -0.23 22.99
C ASP A 357 8.06 -0.40 24.14
N GLY A 358 8.81 0.65 24.41
CA GLY A 358 9.78 0.62 25.49
C GLY A 358 10.41 1.98 25.75
N VAL A 359 11.10 2.11 26.87
CA VAL A 359 11.93 3.26 27.20
C VAL A 359 13.22 2.74 27.82
N VAL A 360 14.30 2.85 27.09
CA VAL A 360 15.62 2.33 27.50
C VAL A 360 16.58 3.51 27.63
N TRP A 361 17.21 3.64 28.78
CA TRP A 361 18.27 4.62 28.97
C TRP A 361 19.45 4.26 28.09
N SER A 362 19.77 5.14 27.12
CA SER A 362 20.78 4.90 26.11
C SER A 362 21.91 5.92 26.20
N GLY A 363 23.11 5.50 25.87
CA GLY A 363 24.25 6.42 25.66
C GLY A 363 24.38 6.88 24.21
N LEU A 364 23.44 6.53 23.35
CA LEU A 364 23.42 7.00 21.96
C LEU A 364 23.12 8.51 21.94
N GLY A 365 23.78 9.21 21.05
CA GLY A 365 23.45 10.60 20.74
C GLY A 365 22.18 10.71 19.91
N ASP A 366 21.87 11.95 19.53
CA ASP A 366 20.73 12.21 18.64
C ASP A 366 20.91 11.47 17.31
N ILE A 367 19.87 10.79 16.86
CA ILE A 367 19.81 10.12 15.56
C ILE A 367 19.26 11.10 14.55
N GLY A 368 19.99 11.31 13.46
CA GLY A 368 19.52 12.17 12.37
C GLY A 368 18.36 11.54 11.61
N VAL A 369 17.43 12.38 11.21
CA VAL A 369 16.32 11.95 10.35
C VAL A 369 16.85 11.57 8.97
N VAL A 370 16.46 10.42 8.47
CA VAL A 370 16.81 9.95 7.13
C VAL A 370 15.94 10.67 6.11
N GLU A 371 16.56 11.37 5.16
CA GLU A 371 15.80 11.95 4.06
C GLU A 371 15.07 10.86 3.28
N GLY A 372 13.75 11.00 3.19
CA GLY A 372 12.89 10.17 2.36
C GLY A 372 13.07 10.47 0.88
N GLN A 373 12.29 9.79 0.07
CA GLN A 373 12.25 10.01 -1.37
C GLN A 373 11.76 11.44 -1.68
N LYS A 374 12.32 12.02 -2.75
CA LYS A 374 11.85 13.29 -3.28
C LYS A 374 10.92 13.01 -4.45
N TYR A 375 9.79 13.69 -4.48
CA TYR A 375 8.88 13.61 -5.61
C TYR A 375 9.54 14.18 -6.87
N GLY A 376 9.44 13.43 -7.95
CA GLY A 376 9.76 13.86 -9.30
C GLY A 376 8.67 13.40 -10.26
N ALA A 377 8.10 14.31 -11.04
CA ALA A 377 7.13 13.97 -12.06
C ALA A 377 7.73 13.01 -13.07
N ARG A 378 7.00 11.93 -13.40
CA ARG A 378 7.45 10.90 -14.34
C ARG A 378 6.50 10.78 -15.51
N ALA A 379 7.04 10.85 -16.73
CA ALA A 379 6.23 10.67 -17.94
C ALA A 379 5.51 9.30 -17.90
N GLY A 380 4.24 9.29 -18.24
CA GLY A 380 3.41 8.08 -18.29
C GLY A 380 2.88 7.58 -16.93
N ALA A 381 3.15 8.29 -15.84
CA ALA A 381 2.66 7.90 -14.52
C ALA A 381 1.25 8.45 -14.19
N TYR A 382 0.74 9.41 -14.98
CA TYR A 382 -0.52 10.14 -14.72
C TYR A 382 -1.58 9.85 -15.75
#